data_9065d99145755dd9646999a6ba8d3963
#
_entry.id   9065d99145755dd9646999a6ba8d3963
#
_cell.length_a   1.000
_cell.length_b   1.000
_cell.length_c   1.000
_cell.angle_alpha   90.00
_cell.angle_beta   90.00
_cell.angle_gamma   90.00
#
_symmetry.space_group_name_H-M   'P 1'
#
loop_
_entity.id
_entity.type
_entity.pdbx_description
1 polymer ?
#
loop_
_entity_poly.entity_id
_entity_poly.type
_entity_poly.pdbx_seq_one_letter_code
_entity_poly.pdbx_strand_id
1 'polypeptide(L)'
;MTFGIYYIESANETINKVQQFLNDNGCGSIILDKNNPTEAEKCDFIISIGGDGTMLRAAKIASSYNKSVIGINCGHFGYLAELEVNEIPLLKKIIDNDYSVEHRKMMKVTLEKSGAEFTALNDTVIQRSNNSSIVEITVSSKDKPFLKVKADGIIIATPTGSTAYSMSAGGPIVDPSVDGIIVNSICAHSLFDRPIILNGNSEIKIQAKTRNIDDTVYLTVDGDKTLKLDSDDTVIISIDREKTADFIKIKDDSFYSILRSKMI
;
A
#
# COMPACT_ATOMS: atom_id res chain seq x y z
N MET A 1 -8.92 -0.91 26.94
CA MET A 1 -8.33 -0.93 25.60
C MET A 1 -9.38 -1.45 24.62
N THR A 2 -9.54 -0.81 23.47
CA THR A 2 -10.56 -1.16 22.47
C THR A 2 -9.88 -1.38 21.10
N PHE A 3 -10.20 -2.49 20.45
CA PHE A 3 -9.65 -2.85 19.15
C PHE A 3 -10.70 -2.72 18.06
N GLY A 4 -10.38 -2.02 16.96
CA GLY A 4 -11.16 -2.01 15.74
C GLY A 4 -10.82 -3.25 14.91
N ILE A 5 -11.82 -3.98 14.43
CA ILE A 5 -11.60 -5.18 13.60
C ILE A 5 -12.04 -4.88 12.17
N TYR A 6 -11.08 -4.92 11.24
CA TYR A 6 -11.31 -4.85 9.80
C TYR A 6 -11.01 -6.23 9.17
N TYR A 7 -11.90 -6.77 8.34
CA TYR A 7 -11.81 -8.16 7.94
C TYR A 7 -12.33 -8.44 6.52
N ILE A 8 -11.92 -9.60 5.98
CA ILE A 8 -12.52 -10.18 4.79
C ILE A 8 -13.73 -11.06 5.16
N GLU A 9 -14.77 -11.09 4.33
CA GLU A 9 -16.05 -11.76 4.62
C GLU A 9 -15.95 -13.27 4.94
N SER A 10 -14.93 -13.95 4.42
CA SER A 10 -14.66 -15.35 4.69
C SER A 10 -14.06 -15.65 6.07
N ALA A 11 -13.74 -14.63 6.89
CA ALA A 11 -12.96 -14.75 8.12
C ALA A 11 -13.82 -14.87 9.41
N ASN A 12 -15.11 -15.17 9.32
CA ASN A 12 -16.05 -15.15 10.46
C ASN A 12 -15.59 -15.98 11.67
N GLU A 13 -15.03 -17.18 11.45
CA GLU A 13 -14.52 -18.02 12.54
C GLU A 13 -13.34 -17.35 13.27
N THR A 14 -12.43 -16.74 12.52
CA THR A 14 -11.28 -16.03 13.09
C THR A 14 -11.70 -14.78 13.87
N ILE A 15 -12.71 -14.05 13.39
CA ILE A 15 -13.27 -12.89 14.08
C ILE A 15 -13.78 -13.31 15.46
N ASN A 16 -14.58 -14.38 15.53
CA ASN A 16 -15.11 -14.87 16.79
C ASN A 16 -14.00 -15.24 17.78
N LYS A 17 -12.95 -15.91 17.29
CA LYS A 17 -11.77 -16.26 18.12
C LYS A 17 -11.06 -15.01 18.66
N VAL A 18 -10.87 -14.00 17.82
CA VAL A 18 -10.24 -12.72 18.22
C VAL A 18 -11.12 -11.99 19.23
N GLN A 19 -12.42 -11.86 18.99
CA GLN A 19 -13.34 -11.19 19.90
C GLN A 19 -13.42 -11.90 21.27
N GLN A 20 -13.48 -13.22 21.27
CA GLN A 20 -13.45 -14.01 22.52
C GLN A 20 -12.14 -13.76 23.27
N PHE A 21 -10.98 -13.87 22.60
CA PHE A 21 -9.68 -13.62 23.22
C PHE A 21 -9.58 -12.22 23.83
N LEU A 22 -10.04 -11.19 23.11
CA LEU A 22 -10.03 -9.80 23.60
C LEU A 22 -10.92 -9.65 24.84
N ASN A 23 -12.13 -10.21 24.80
CA ASN A 23 -13.08 -10.16 25.92
C ASN A 23 -12.54 -10.87 27.17
N ASP A 24 -11.95 -12.05 27.00
CA ASP A 24 -11.32 -12.83 28.09
C ASP A 24 -10.15 -12.09 28.75
N ASN A 25 -9.54 -11.14 28.03
CA ASN A 25 -8.47 -10.28 28.52
C ASN A 25 -8.95 -8.86 28.91
N GLY A 26 -10.26 -8.64 29.06
CA GLY A 26 -10.84 -7.36 29.50
C GLY A 26 -10.76 -6.23 28.47
N CYS A 27 -10.63 -6.56 27.19
CA CYS A 27 -10.56 -5.61 26.08
C CYS A 27 -11.88 -5.59 25.28
N GLY A 28 -12.26 -4.39 24.81
CA GLY A 28 -13.39 -4.23 23.88
C GLY A 28 -12.98 -4.46 22.43
N SER A 29 -13.98 -4.80 21.59
CA SER A 29 -13.78 -4.85 20.14
C SER A 29 -14.94 -4.18 19.41
N ILE A 30 -14.64 -3.52 18.30
CA ILE A 30 -15.60 -2.87 17.39
C ILE A 30 -15.36 -3.37 15.99
N ILE A 31 -16.40 -3.88 15.32
CA ILE A 31 -16.32 -4.22 13.90
C ILE A 31 -16.38 -2.94 13.08
N LEU A 32 -15.37 -2.71 12.25
CA LEU A 32 -15.31 -1.53 11.41
C LEU A 32 -16.11 -1.73 10.12
N ASP A 33 -16.96 -0.76 9.81
CA ASP A 33 -17.67 -0.73 8.51
C ASP A 33 -16.66 -0.44 7.39
N LYS A 34 -16.71 -1.25 6.32
CA LYS A 34 -15.79 -1.13 5.16
C LYS A 34 -15.98 0.18 4.40
N ASN A 35 -17.20 0.71 4.37
CA ASN A 35 -17.56 1.90 3.60
C ASN A 35 -17.50 3.17 4.45
N ASN A 36 -17.64 3.05 5.77
CA ASN A 36 -17.64 4.16 6.70
C ASN A 36 -16.95 3.78 8.03
N PRO A 37 -15.60 3.72 8.06
CA PRO A 37 -14.86 3.23 9.22
C PRO A 37 -14.70 4.26 10.35
N THR A 38 -15.66 5.18 10.54
CA THR A 38 -15.58 6.26 11.55
C THR A 38 -15.44 5.75 12.98
N GLU A 39 -15.91 4.55 13.27
CA GLU A 39 -15.74 3.90 14.58
C GLU A 39 -14.25 3.63 14.92
N ALA A 40 -13.34 3.69 13.93
CA ALA A 40 -11.89 3.59 14.16
C ALA A 40 -11.36 4.68 15.08
N GLU A 41 -12.02 5.86 15.13
CA GLU A 41 -11.67 6.94 16.05
C GLU A 41 -11.72 6.51 17.52
N LYS A 42 -12.69 5.65 17.87
CA LYS A 42 -12.93 5.15 19.22
C LYS A 42 -11.99 4.00 19.62
N CYS A 43 -11.18 3.51 18.70
CA CYS A 43 -10.29 2.38 18.92
C CYS A 43 -8.90 2.87 19.33
N ASP A 44 -8.21 2.05 20.13
CA ASP A 44 -6.79 2.26 20.44
C ASP A 44 -5.90 1.66 19.33
N PHE A 45 -6.30 0.51 18.79
CA PHE A 45 -5.59 -0.24 17.76
C PHE A 45 -6.55 -0.80 16.73
N ILE A 46 -6.02 -1.15 15.55
CA ILE A 46 -6.79 -1.84 14.51
C ILE A 46 -6.20 -3.24 14.27
N ILE A 47 -7.05 -4.25 14.24
CA ILE A 47 -6.73 -5.62 13.84
C ILE A 47 -7.27 -5.83 12.43
N SER A 48 -6.40 -6.20 11.51
CA SER A 48 -6.78 -6.65 10.16
C SER A 48 -6.84 -8.17 10.14
N ILE A 49 -7.95 -8.75 9.67
CA ILE A 49 -8.13 -10.21 9.55
C ILE A 49 -8.33 -10.56 8.08
N GLY A 50 -7.31 -11.13 7.43
CA GLY A 50 -7.32 -11.43 6.01
C GLY A 50 -5.92 -11.55 5.41
N GLY A 51 -5.78 -11.35 4.11
CA GLY A 51 -4.49 -11.31 3.41
C GLY A 51 -3.96 -9.87 3.26
N ASP A 52 -2.86 -9.71 2.47
CA ASP A 52 -2.18 -8.42 2.27
C ASP A 52 -3.12 -7.31 1.76
N GLY A 53 -4.07 -7.61 0.86
CA GLY A 53 -5.04 -6.62 0.39
C GLY A 53 -5.98 -6.11 1.50
N THR A 54 -6.36 -6.97 2.45
CA THR A 54 -7.15 -6.56 3.63
C THR A 54 -6.30 -5.73 4.57
N MET A 55 -5.05 -6.15 4.78
CA MET A 55 -4.08 -5.43 5.60
C MET A 55 -3.78 -4.04 5.05
N LEU A 56 -3.63 -3.91 3.74
CA LEU A 56 -3.42 -2.63 3.05
C LEU A 56 -4.53 -1.63 3.35
N ARG A 57 -5.80 -2.06 3.24
CA ARG A 57 -6.96 -1.21 3.53
C ARG A 57 -7.05 -0.86 5.01
N ALA A 58 -6.85 -1.83 5.90
CA ALA A 58 -6.85 -1.61 7.34
C ALA A 58 -5.74 -0.61 7.76
N ALA A 59 -4.55 -0.70 7.16
CA ALA A 59 -3.44 0.22 7.41
C ALA A 59 -3.75 1.66 6.96
N LYS A 60 -4.43 1.83 5.83
CA LYS A 60 -4.90 3.15 5.37
C LYS A 60 -5.95 3.75 6.30
N ILE A 61 -6.90 2.93 6.77
CA ILE A 61 -7.87 3.35 7.80
C ILE A 61 -7.13 3.74 9.07
N ALA A 62 -6.24 2.89 9.57
CA ALA A 62 -5.45 3.16 10.78
C ALA A 62 -4.68 4.48 10.68
N SER A 63 -3.97 4.70 9.56
CA SER A 63 -3.25 5.95 9.29
C SER A 63 -4.17 7.18 9.30
N SER A 64 -5.40 7.07 8.75
CA SER A 64 -6.35 8.17 8.70
C SER A 64 -6.85 8.61 10.09
N TYR A 65 -6.80 7.72 11.07
CA TYR A 65 -7.20 7.97 12.46
C TYR A 65 -6.02 7.98 13.44
N ASN A 66 -4.78 8.02 12.94
CA ASN A 66 -3.55 7.98 13.75
C ASN A 66 -3.52 6.77 14.71
N LYS A 67 -3.87 5.60 14.20
CA LYS A 67 -3.87 4.32 14.94
C LYS A 67 -2.81 3.39 14.37
N SER A 68 -2.29 2.51 15.21
CA SER A 68 -1.44 1.40 14.76
C SER A 68 -2.28 0.18 14.38
N VAL A 69 -1.78 -0.61 13.44
CA VAL A 69 -2.46 -1.79 12.91
C VAL A 69 -1.62 -3.05 13.08
N ILE A 70 -2.29 -4.17 13.35
CA ILE A 70 -1.70 -5.51 13.31
C ILE A 70 -2.53 -6.41 12.38
N GLY A 71 -1.84 -7.26 11.60
CA GLY A 71 -2.49 -8.21 10.69
C GLY A 71 -2.50 -9.62 11.21
N ILE A 72 -3.65 -10.30 11.08
CA ILE A 72 -3.82 -11.74 11.24
C ILE A 72 -4.12 -12.33 9.88
N ASN A 73 -3.23 -13.16 9.37
CA ASN A 73 -3.36 -13.80 8.08
C ASN A 73 -4.32 -15.00 8.14
N CYS A 74 -5.31 -15.04 7.27
CA CYS A 74 -6.29 -16.13 7.15
C CYS A 74 -6.13 -16.97 5.87
N GLY A 75 -4.99 -16.88 5.18
CA GLY A 75 -4.76 -17.56 3.92
C GLY A 75 -3.28 -17.84 3.67
N HIS A 76 -2.84 -17.60 2.43
CA HIS A 76 -1.41 -17.70 2.13
C HIS A 76 -0.66 -16.59 2.83
N PHE A 77 0.43 -16.93 3.48
CA PHE A 77 1.29 -16.00 4.20
C PHE A 77 1.71 -14.82 3.30
N GLY A 78 1.36 -13.62 3.72
CA GLY A 78 1.64 -12.36 3.02
C GLY A 78 2.96 -11.72 3.44
N TYR A 79 3.19 -10.50 2.98
CA TYR A 79 4.33 -9.66 3.38
C TYR A 79 4.01 -8.69 4.51
N LEU A 80 2.72 -8.45 4.80
CA LEU A 80 2.27 -7.40 5.70
C LEU A 80 1.70 -7.90 7.03
N ALA A 81 1.14 -9.11 7.07
CA ALA A 81 0.55 -9.65 8.28
C ALA A 81 1.63 -10.12 9.26
N GLU A 82 1.40 -9.85 10.55
CA GLU A 82 2.31 -10.20 11.64
C GLU A 82 2.02 -11.58 12.24
N LEU A 83 0.74 -11.97 12.26
CA LEU A 83 0.26 -13.18 12.92
C LEU A 83 -0.45 -14.12 11.96
N GLU A 84 -0.44 -15.40 12.31
CA GLU A 84 -1.36 -16.40 11.80
C GLU A 84 -2.51 -16.65 12.80
N VAL A 85 -3.56 -17.36 12.35
CA VAL A 85 -4.76 -17.63 13.17
C VAL A 85 -4.45 -18.38 14.47
N ASN A 86 -3.46 -19.30 14.44
CA ASN A 86 -3.03 -20.04 15.64
C ASN A 86 -2.20 -19.19 16.62
N GLU A 87 -1.80 -18.00 16.22
CA GLU A 87 -0.98 -17.07 17.01
C GLU A 87 -1.79 -15.93 17.65
N ILE A 88 -3.13 -15.96 17.55
CA ILE A 88 -4.02 -14.99 18.23
C ILE A 88 -3.63 -14.74 19.71
N PRO A 89 -3.21 -15.74 20.50
CA PRO A 89 -2.79 -15.50 21.88
C PRO A 89 -1.62 -14.50 22.03
N LEU A 90 -0.81 -14.29 21.00
CA LEU A 90 0.27 -13.29 21.01
C LEU A 90 -0.24 -11.83 21.02
N LEU A 91 -1.52 -11.59 20.71
CA LEU A 91 -2.14 -10.28 20.94
C LEU A 91 -2.04 -9.82 22.41
N LYS A 92 -1.81 -10.75 23.35
CA LYS A 92 -1.52 -10.43 24.74
C LYS A 92 -0.34 -9.47 24.89
N LYS A 93 0.67 -9.57 24.04
CA LYS A 93 1.82 -8.66 24.03
C LYS A 93 1.42 -7.20 23.83
N ILE A 94 0.41 -6.93 22.99
CA ILE A 94 -0.11 -5.56 22.78
C ILE A 94 -0.77 -5.06 24.07
N ILE A 95 -1.57 -5.92 24.72
CA ILE A 95 -2.25 -5.58 25.99
C ILE A 95 -1.23 -5.28 27.08
N ASP A 96 -0.12 -6.00 27.10
CA ASP A 96 0.96 -5.86 28.08
C ASP A 96 1.99 -4.77 27.68
N ASN A 97 1.77 -4.03 26.59
CA ASN A 97 2.69 -3.05 26.00
C ASN A 97 4.08 -3.60 25.63
N ASP A 98 4.16 -4.88 25.28
CA ASP A 98 5.38 -5.57 24.80
C ASP A 98 5.37 -5.68 23.27
N TYR A 99 5.50 -4.57 22.58
CA TYR A 99 5.55 -4.49 21.11
C TYR A 99 6.39 -3.30 20.65
N SER A 100 6.78 -3.32 19.39
CA SER A 100 7.35 -2.17 18.69
C SER A 100 6.44 -1.71 17.55
N VAL A 101 6.68 -0.52 17.04
CA VAL A 101 5.95 0.04 15.90
C VAL A 101 6.90 0.27 14.74
N GLU A 102 6.56 -0.30 13.60
CA GLU A 102 7.26 -0.05 12.34
C GLU A 102 6.49 0.99 11.52
N HIS A 103 7.11 2.13 11.28
CA HIS A 103 6.52 3.23 10.52
C HIS A 103 6.76 3.04 9.01
N ARG A 104 5.73 2.67 8.28
CA ARG A 104 5.76 2.54 6.81
C ARG A 104 5.40 3.85 6.14
N LYS A 105 6.25 4.32 5.25
CA LYS A 105 6.01 5.55 4.49
C LYS A 105 4.90 5.35 3.48
N MET A 106 4.10 6.40 3.29
CA MET A 106 3.03 6.46 2.31
C MET A 106 3.38 7.50 1.23
N MET A 107 2.80 7.37 0.07
CA MET A 107 2.89 8.37 -0.99
C MET A 107 1.63 9.24 -1.01
N LYS A 108 1.83 10.53 -1.19
CA LYS A 108 0.81 11.49 -1.59
C LYS A 108 0.76 11.54 -3.11
N VAL A 109 -0.44 11.41 -3.66
CA VAL A 109 -0.73 11.44 -5.11
C VAL A 109 -1.71 12.56 -5.37
N THR A 110 -1.34 13.53 -6.18
CA THR A 110 -2.17 14.71 -6.49
C THR A 110 -2.40 14.82 -7.98
N LEU A 111 -3.63 15.02 -8.40
CA LEU A 111 -3.98 15.42 -9.77
C LEU A 111 -3.88 16.94 -9.87
N GLU A 112 -2.97 17.44 -10.72
CA GLU A 112 -2.65 18.88 -10.78
C GLU A 112 -3.85 19.74 -11.15
N LYS A 113 -4.68 19.31 -12.11
CA LYS A 113 -5.84 20.05 -12.56
C LYS A 113 -6.97 20.15 -11.55
N SER A 114 -7.34 19.02 -10.97
CA SER A 114 -8.50 18.96 -10.05
C SER A 114 -8.12 19.27 -8.61
N GLY A 115 -6.84 19.20 -8.27
CA GLY A 115 -6.36 19.24 -6.89
C GLY A 115 -6.78 18.02 -6.06
N ALA A 116 -7.30 16.96 -6.71
CA ALA A 116 -7.69 15.74 -5.99
C ALA A 116 -6.47 15.02 -5.43
N GLU A 117 -6.56 14.64 -4.16
CA GLU A 117 -5.47 14.01 -3.43
C GLU A 117 -5.84 12.59 -3.02
N PHE A 118 -4.87 11.68 -3.12
CA PHE A 118 -4.98 10.29 -2.70
C PHE A 118 -3.71 9.89 -1.96
N THR A 119 -3.82 8.82 -1.16
CA THR A 119 -2.68 8.26 -0.42
C THR A 119 -2.49 6.81 -0.82
N ALA A 120 -1.25 6.43 -1.15
CA ALA A 120 -0.86 5.06 -1.46
C ALA A 120 0.13 4.53 -0.42
N LEU A 121 -0.08 3.32 0.05
CA LEU A 121 0.88 2.59 0.89
C LEU A 121 1.79 1.70 0.03
N ASN A 122 1.25 1.05 -1.00
CA ASN A 122 2.03 0.23 -1.94
C ASN A 122 2.44 1.02 -3.17
N ASP A 123 1.50 1.33 -4.05
CA ASP A 123 1.82 1.86 -5.37
C ASP A 123 0.71 2.70 -6.00
N THR A 124 1.13 3.45 -6.99
CA THR A 124 0.28 4.19 -7.91
C THR A 124 0.64 3.78 -9.32
N VAL A 125 -0.36 3.35 -10.08
CA VAL A 125 -0.20 2.84 -11.44
C VAL A 125 -0.88 3.76 -12.43
N ILE A 126 -0.15 4.17 -13.45
CA ILE A 126 -0.70 4.88 -14.62
C ILE A 126 -0.56 3.93 -15.81
N GLN A 127 -1.69 3.49 -16.38
CA GLN A 127 -1.68 2.51 -17.45
C GLN A 127 -2.76 2.75 -18.49
N ARG A 128 -2.53 2.24 -19.70
CA ARG A 128 -3.52 2.25 -20.77
C ARG A 128 -4.71 1.35 -20.44
N SER A 129 -5.86 1.60 -21.08
CA SER A 129 -6.94 0.62 -21.10
C SER A 129 -6.58 -0.57 -22.01
N ASN A 130 -7.28 -1.69 -21.85
CA ASN A 130 -6.99 -2.94 -22.58
C ASN A 130 -6.99 -2.79 -24.11
N ASN A 131 -7.79 -1.88 -24.65
CA ASN A 131 -7.96 -1.68 -26.09
C ASN A 131 -7.25 -0.43 -26.62
N SER A 132 -6.46 0.25 -25.79
CA SER A 132 -5.76 1.48 -26.17
C SER A 132 -4.38 1.18 -26.75
N SER A 133 -3.88 2.11 -27.57
CA SER A 133 -2.49 2.08 -28.03
C SER A 133 -1.51 2.30 -26.86
N ILE A 134 -0.24 1.99 -27.12
CA ILE A 134 0.86 2.23 -26.18
C ILE A 134 0.89 3.69 -25.74
N VAL A 135 1.13 3.90 -24.45
CA VAL A 135 1.21 5.23 -23.83
C VAL A 135 2.64 5.75 -23.87
N GLU A 136 2.80 7.01 -24.26
CA GLU A 136 4.03 7.74 -24.07
C GLU A 136 3.99 8.42 -22.71
N ILE A 137 4.89 7.99 -21.80
CA ILE A 137 4.95 8.45 -20.44
C ILE A 137 6.22 9.28 -20.25
N THR A 138 6.06 10.47 -19.70
CA THR A 138 7.17 11.35 -19.30
C THR A 138 7.16 11.50 -17.80
N VAL A 139 8.31 11.22 -17.16
CA VAL A 139 8.53 11.43 -15.72
C VAL A 139 9.57 12.51 -15.54
N SER A 140 9.21 13.51 -14.72
CA SER A 140 10.05 14.67 -14.45
C SER A 140 10.27 14.83 -12.93
N SER A 141 11.39 15.41 -12.54
CA SER A 141 11.63 15.90 -11.19
C SER A 141 12.21 17.30 -11.28
N LYS A 142 11.75 18.22 -10.42
CA LYS A 142 12.11 19.64 -10.48
C LYS A 142 11.95 20.22 -11.89
N ASP A 143 10.82 19.88 -12.54
CA ASP A 143 10.42 20.25 -13.90
C ASP A 143 11.43 19.82 -15.01
N LYS A 144 12.36 18.90 -14.70
CA LYS A 144 13.29 18.34 -15.68
C LYS A 144 12.92 16.88 -15.95
N PRO A 145 12.56 16.53 -17.20
CA PRO A 145 12.29 15.15 -17.57
C PRO A 145 13.58 14.31 -17.44
N PHE A 146 13.47 13.16 -16.78
CA PHE A 146 14.58 12.21 -16.65
C PHE A 146 14.25 10.83 -17.23
N LEU A 147 12.94 10.53 -17.45
CA LEU A 147 12.49 9.33 -18.12
C LEU A 147 11.44 9.70 -19.15
N LYS A 148 11.60 9.18 -20.38
CA LYS A 148 10.57 9.20 -21.42
C LYS A 148 10.50 7.82 -22.02
N VAL A 149 9.36 7.15 -21.88
CA VAL A 149 9.18 5.76 -22.27
C VAL A 149 7.84 5.54 -22.95
N LYS A 150 7.82 4.62 -23.92
CA LYS A 150 6.59 4.05 -24.48
C LYS A 150 6.37 2.69 -23.83
N ALA A 151 5.24 2.52 -23.15
CA ALA A 151 4.97 1.36 -22.32
C ALA A 151 3.45 1.09 -22.22
N ASP A 152 3.08 -0.04 -21.65
CA ASP A 152 1.70 -0.29 -21.26
C ASP A 152 1.29 0.57 -20.07
N GLY A 153 2.25 0.97 -19.26
CA GLY A 153 2.05 1.82 -18.10
C GLY A 153 3.33 2.06 -17.30
N ILE A 154 3.18 2.69 -16.14
CA ILE A 154 4.24 2.93 -15.17
C ILE A 154 3.70 2.72 -13.76
N ILE A 155 4.52 2.15 -12.90
CA ILE A 155 4.26 1.94 -11.48
C ILE A 155 5.19 2.86 -10.69
N ILE A 156 4.62 3.62 -9.79
CA ILE A 156 5.37 4.34 -8.77
C ILE A 156 5.07 3.68 -7.44
N ALA A 157 6.09 3.10 -6.82
CA ALA A 157 5.91 2.33 -5.60
C ALA A 157 6.72 2.89 -4.43
N THR A 158 6.19 2.68 -3.22
CA THR A 158 6.95 2.80 -1.98
C THR A 158 7.87 1.59 -1.82
N PRO A 159 8.82 1.60 -0.89
CA PRO A 159 9.55 0.38 -0.50
C PRO A 159 8.63 -0.74 -0.03
N THR A 160 7.54 -0.44 0.68
CA THR A 160 6.50 -1.42 1.05
C THR A 160 5.88 -2.06 -0.19
N GLY A 161 5.53 -1.26 -1.19
CA GLY A 161 4.95 -1.73 -2.46
C GLY A 161 5.94 -2.42 -3.40
N SER A 162 7.24 -2.44 -3.06
CA SER A 162 8.24 -3.15 -3.86
C SER A 162 7.96 -4.64 -4.01
N THR A 163 7.26 -5.24 -3.05
CA THR A 163 6.85 -6.66 -3.05
C THR A 163 5.45 -6.89 -3.60
N ALA A 164 4.78 -5.82 -4.10
CA ALA A 164 3.45 -5.87 -4.71
C ALA A 164 3.53 -5.87 -6.26
N TYR A 165 2.77 -5.03 -6.93
CA TYR A 165 2.70 -5.02 -8.39
C TYR A 165 4.05 -4.65 -9.05
N SER A 166 4.84 -3.80 -8.39
CA SER A 166 6.18 -3.46 -8.88
C SER A 166 7.07 -4.70 -9.05
N MET A 167 7.03 -5.66 -8.11
CA MET A 167 7.77 -6.92 -8.22
C MET A 167 7.31 -7.74 -9.43
N SER A 168 6.01 -7.85 -9.64
CA SER A 168 5.44 -8.58 -10.79
C SER A 168 5.83 -7.96 -12.13
N ALA A 169 6.07 -6.65 -12.16
CA ALA A 169 6.56 -5.92 -13.34
C ALA A 169 8.11 -5.89 -13.43
N GLY A 170 8.82 -6.73 -12.66
CA GLY A 170 10.29 -6.83 -12.70
C GLY A 170 11.03 -5.78 -11.89
N GLY A 171 10.35 -5.08 -11.00
CA GLY A 171 10.96 -4.13 -10.07
C GLY A 171 11.83 -4.81 -8.99
N PRO A 172 12.77 -4.09 -8.38
CA PRO A 172 13.60 -4.61 -7.30
C PRO A 172 12.78 -4.76 -6.01
N ILE A 173 13.16 -5.73 -5.19
CA ILE A 173 12.72 -5.81 -3.80
C ILE A 173 13.53 -4.79 -3.00
N VAL A 174 12.85 -3.95 -2.24
CA VAL A 174 13.47 -2.89 -1.45
C VAL A 174 13.06 -3.06 0.01
N ASP A 175 14.04 -2.96 0.91
CA ASP A 175 13.79 -2.98 2.35
C ASP A 175 12.83 -1.83 2.72
N PRO A 176 11.76 -2.10 3.48
CA PRO A 176 10.77 -1.08 3.84
C PRO A 176 11.32 0.13 4.61
N SER A 177 12.49 -0.02 5.25
CA SER A 177 13.18 1.06 5.97
C SER A 177 13.85 2.08 5.04
N VAL A 178 14.04 1.75 3.77
CA VAL A 178 14.68 2.65 2.78
C VAL A 178 13.77 3.86 2.54
N ASP A 179 14.37 5.04 2.53
CA ASP A 179 13.68 6.28 2.15
C ASP A 179 13.80 6.51 0.64
N GLY A 180 12.88 5.95 -0.13
CA GLY A 180 12.94 5.98 -1.59
C GLY A 180 11.59 5.85 -2.27
N ILE A 181 11.57 6.18 -3.55
CA ILE A 181 10.45 6.00 -4.47
C ILE A 181 10.95 5.13 -5.62
N ILE A 182 10.22 4.07 -5.94
CA ILE A 182 10.52 3.18 -7.06
C ILE A 182 9.70 3.64 -8.27
N VAL A 183 10.38 3.84 -9.40
CA VAL A 183 9.77 4.11 -10.70
C VAL A 183 10.02 2.91 -11.59
N ASN A 184 8.98 2.21 -12.00
CA ASN A 184 9.07 0.96 -12.76
C ASN A 184 8.07 0.95 -13.93
N SER A 185 8.56 0.76 -15.15
CA SER A 185 7.71 0.70 -16.35
C SER A 185 7.04 -0.66 -16.49
N ILE A 186 5.85 -0.68 -17.10
CA ILE A 186 5.13 -1.92 -17.43
C ILE A 186 5.30 -2.19 -18.91
N CYS A 187 5.94 -3.30 -19.28
CA CYS A 187 6.12 -3.73 -20.67
C CYS A 187 6.67 -2.60 -21.56
N ALA A 188 7.75 -1.96 -21.14
CA ALA A 188 8.37 -0.87 -21.89
C ALA A 188 8.89 -1.33 -23.27
N HIS A 189 8.63 -0.54 -24.30
CA HIS A 189 9.20 -0.72 -25.63
C HIS A 189 10.59 -0.07 -25.73
N SER A 190 11.50 -0.49 -24.86
CA SER A 190 12.88 -0.01 -24.81
C SER A 190 13.81 -1.12 -24.34
N LEU A 191 14.94 -1.26 -25.00
CA LEU A 191 15.98 -2.24 -24.61
C LEU A 191 16.75 -1.81 -23.35
N PHE A 192 16.70 -0.53 -23.00
CA PHE A 192 17.48 0.07 -21.92
C PHE A 192 16.60 0.48 -20.73
N ASP A 193 15.32 0.09 -20.73
CA ASP A 193 14.44 0.37 -19.60
C ASP A 193 14.90 -0.42 -18.36
N ARG A 194 14.98 0.27 -17.25
CA ARG A 194 15.31 -0.32 -15.94
C ARG A 194 14.53 0.41 -14.85
N PRO A 195 14.10 -0.30 -13.81
CA PRO A 195 13.53 0.33 -12.64
C PRO A 195 14.53 1.31 -12.01
N ILE A 196 14.02 2.45 -11.55
CA ILE A 196 14.81 3.52 -10.95
C ILE A 196 14.38 3.71 -9.51
N ILE A 197 15.32 3.79 -8.57
CA ILE A 197 15.04 4.17 -7.19
C ILE A 197 15.49 5.62 -7.00
N LEU A 198 14.55 6.47 -6.63
CA LEU A 198 14.77 7.87 -6.33
C LEU A 198 14.84 8.08 -4.82
N ASN A 199 15.49 9.15 -4.40
CA ASN A 199 15.48 9.58 -3.00
C ASN A 199 14.04 9.94 -2.56
N GLY A 200 13.66 9.58 -1.33
CA GLY A 200 12.33 9.84 -0.80
C GLY A 200 11.95 11.32 -0.67
N ASN A 201 12.92 12.26 -0.77
CA ASN A 201 12.64 13.69 -0.86
C ASN A 201 12.30 14.16 -2.28
N SER A 202 12.27 13.24 -3.25
CA SER A 202 11.92 13.59 -4.62
C SER A 202 10.41 13.82 -4.74
N GLU A 203 10.05 14.89 -5.44
CA GLU A 203 8.73 15.07 -6.02
C GLU A 203 8.84 14.76 -7.50
N ILE A 204 7.96 13.92 -7.99
CA ILE A 204 7.90 13.52 -9.39
C ILE A 204 6.58 13.92 -10.03
N LYS A 205 6.65 14.36 -11.28
CA LYS A 205 5.50 14.71 -12.11
C LYS A 205 5.43 13.74 -13.28
N ILE A 206 4.27 13.19 -13.52
CA ILE A 206 4.05 12.20 -14.55
C ILE A 206 2.97 12.68 -15.50
N GLN A 207 3.29 12.67 -16.77
CA GLN A 207 2.36 12.92 -17.86
C GLN A 207 2.27 11.68 -18.75
N ALA A 208 1.06 11.31 -19.13
CA ALA A 208 0.78 10.16 -19.96
C ALA A 208 -0.01 10.61 -21.20
N LYS A 209 0.53 10.35 -22.37
CA LYS A 209 -0.10 10.73 -23.65
C LYS A 209 -0.36 9.50 -24.50
N THR A 210 -1.56 9.41 -25.04
CA THR A 210 -1.97 8.40 -26.01
C THR A 210 -1.81 8.93 -27.45
N ARG A 211 -1.66 8.02 -28.39
CA ARG A 211 -1.57 8.39 -29.81
C ARG A 211 -2.93 8.79 -30.38
N ASN A 212 -4.00 8.09 -29.97
CA ASN A 212 -5.35 8.33 -30.45
C ASN A 212 -6.15 9.05 -29.37
N ILE A 213 -7.03 9.94 -29.79
CA ILE A 213 -7.85 10.74 -28.88
C ILE A 213 -8.88 9.91 -28.09
N ASP A 214 -9.30 8.78 -28.65
CA ASP A 214 -10.25 7.86 -28.03
C ASP A 214 -9.61 6.89 -27.03
N ASP A 215 -8.28 6.83 -26.98
CA ASP A 215 -7.55 5.99 -26.07
C ASP A 215 -7.65 6.53 -24.63
N THR A 216 -7.79 5.63 -23.68
CA THR A 216 -7.96 5.99 -22.27
C THR A 216 -6.78 5.51 -21.46
N VAL A 217 -6.31 6.37 -20.56
CA VAL A 217 -5.34 6.07 -19.53
C VAL A 217 -6.05 6.10 -18.16
N TYR A 218 -5.67 5.18 -17.30
CA TYR A 218 -6.19 5.11 -15.95
C TYR A 218 -5.08 5.33 -14.93
N LEU A 219 -5.44 6.04 -13.87
CA LEU A 219 -4.68 6.13 -12.62
C LEU A 219 -5.32 5.18 -11.61
N THR A 220 -4.54 4.26 -11.06
CA THR A 220 -4.99 3.35 -10.00
C THR A 220 -4.09 3.53 -8.78
N VAL A 221 -4.69 3.67 -7.59
CA VAL A 221 -3.99 3.85 -6.32
C VAL A 221 -4.24 2.62 -5.44
N ASP A 222 -3.19 1.91 -5.05
CA ASP A 222 -3.21 0.68 -4.24
C ASP A 222 -4.18 -0.40 -4.77
N GLY A 223 -4.41 -0.47 -6.08
CA GLY A 223 -5.33 -1.41 -6.69
C GLY A 223 -6.82 -1.17 -6.37
N ASP A 224 -7.13 -0.19 -5.55
CA ASP A 224 -8.46 0.04 -4.96
C ASP A 224 -9.24 1.12 -5.71
N LYS A 225 -8.62 2.26 -5.94
CA LYS A 225 -9.24 3.42 -6.57
C LYS A 225 -8.70 3.63 -7.97
N THR A 226 -9.57 3.47 -8.96
CA THR A 226 -9.24 3.69 -10.37
C THR A 226 -9.98 4.90 -10.91
N LEU A 227 -9.25 5.79 -11.56
CA LEU A 227 -9.75 7.04 -12.17
C LEU A 227 -9.31 7.12 -13.63
N LYS A 228 -10.18 7.64 -14.47
CA LYS A 228 -9.77 8.03 -15.83
C LYS A 228 -8.91 9.28 -15.73
N LEU A 229 -7.74 9.23 -16.38
CA LEU A 229 -6.80 10.35 -16.43
C LEU A 229 -7.01 11.12 -17.73
N ASP A 230 -7.14 12.43 -17.65
CA ASP A 230 -7.19 13.30 -18.82
C ASP A 230 -5.81 13.39 -19.49
N SER A 231 -5.77 13.50 -20.81
CA SER A 231 -4.53 13.47 -21.59
C SER A 231 -3.56 14.62 -21.32
N ASP A 232 -4.05 15.70 -20.72
CA ASP A 232 -3.30 16.90 -20.37
C ASP A 232 -3.19 17.12 -18.85
N ASP A 233 -3.59 16.12 -18.04
CA ASP A 233 -3.39 16.15 -16.60
C ASP A 233 -1.97 15.70 -16.23
N THR A 234 -1.51 16.17 -15.10
CA THR A 234 -0.23 15.80 -14.51
C THR A 234 -0.50 15.15 -13.15
N VAL A 235 0.08 13.96 -12.96
CA VAL A 235 0.05 13.29 -11.66
C VAL A 235 1.32 13.66 -10.89
N ILE A 236 1.17 14.29 -9.74
CA ILE A 236 2.26 14.68 -8.85
C ILE A 236 2.34 13.66 -7.72
N ILE A 237 3.52 13.09 -7.50
CA ILE A 237 3.74 12.06 -6.48
C ILE A 237 4.96 12.43 -5.64
N SER A 238 4.80 12.32 -4.33
CA SER A 238 5.88 12.47 -3.34
C SER A 238 5.63 11.54 -2.14
N ILE A 239 6.64 11.31 -1.33
CA ILE A 239 6.43 10.68 -0.02
C ILE A 239 5.67 11.66 0.88
N ASP A 240 4.60 11.17 1.50
CA ASP A 240 3.89 11.90 2.53
C ASP A 240 4.78 11.97 3.78
N ARG A 241 5.12 13.18 4.23
CA ARG A 241 5.98 13.39 5.39
C ARG A 241 5.19 13.53 6.69
N GLU A 242 3.88 13.70 6.58
CA GLU A 242 2.99 13.90 7.72
C GLU A 242 2.29 12.61 8.13
N LYS A 243 2.16 11.65 7.19
CA LYS A 243 1.42 10.41 7.41
C LYS A 243 2.31 9.19 7.22
N THR A 244 2.19 8.27 8.17
CA THR A 244 2.74 6.91 8.10
C THR A 244 1.62 5.89 8.29
N ALA A 245 1.85 4.68 7.84
CA ALA A 245 1.07 3.53 8.29
C ALA A 245 1.90 2.80 9.35
N ASP A 246 1.37 2.73 10.56
CA ASP A 246 2.07 2.24 11.74
C ASP A 246 1.71 0.78 11.99
N PHE A 247 2.67 -0.11 11.74
CA PHE A 247 2.52 -1.55 11.88
C PHE A 247 3.05 -2.02 13.22
N ILE A 248 2.21 -2.71 14.00
CA ILE A 248 2.64 -3.34 15.25
C ILE A 248 3.48 -4.57 14.95
N LYS A 249 4.63 -4.66 15.58
CA LYS A 249 5.57 -5.78 15.53
C LYS A 249 5.68 -6.39 16.92
N ILE A 250 5.38 -7.69 17.03
CA ILE A 250 5.41 -8.46 18.29
C ILE A 250 6.29 -9.70 18.20
N LYS A 251 6.80 -9.99 17.02
CA LYS A 251 7.79 -11.04 16.74
C LYS A 251 9.12 -10.40 16.35
N ASP A 252 10.20 -11.11 16.59
CA ASP A 252 11.55 -10.73 16.13
C ASP A 252 11.78 -11.06 14.64
N ASP A 253 10.71 -11.33 13.90
CA ASP A 253 10.78 -11.62 12.48
C ASP A 253 11.12 -10.34 11.69
N SER A 254 12.27 -10.38 11.05
CA SER A 254 12.72 -9.32 10.16
C SER A 254 12.09 -9.45 8.76
N PHE A 255 12.08 -8.36 8.01
CA PHE A 255 11.73 -8.38 6.58
C PHE A 255 12.48 -9.50 5.81
N TYR A 256 13.73 -9.76 6.19
CA TYR A 256 14.57 -10.78 5.56
C TYR A 256 14.11 -12.21 5.84
N SER A 257 13.54 -12.49 7.03
CA SER A 257 12.97 -13.82 7.33
C SER A 257 11.70 -14.08 6.52
N ILE A 258 10.85 -13.07 6.36
CA ILE A 258 9.67 -13.13 5.49
C ILE A 258 10.09 -13.35 4.03
N LEU A 259 11.06 -12.57 3.55
CA LEU A 259 11.58 -12.69 2.20
C LEU A 259 12.14 -14.09 1.93
N ARG A 260 12.94 -14.63 2.85
CA ARG A 260 13.50 -15.99 2.76
C ARG A 260 12.40 -17.05 2.66
N SER A 261 11.35 -16.97 3.49
CA SER A 261 10.24 -17.93 3.46
C SER A 261 9.42 -17.91 2.17
N LYS A 262 9.49 -16.79 1.41
CA LYS A 262 8.79 -16.61 0.14
C LYS A 262 9.62 -17.01 -1.08
N MET A 263 10.96 -16.99 -0.98
CA MET A 263 11.88 -17.26 -2.09
C MET A 263 12.40 -18.70 -2.11
N ILE A 264 12.18 -19.46 -1.06
CA ILE A 264 12.58 -20.86 -0.93
C ILE A 264 11.33 -21.75 -0.82
#